data_d8862abe01f3dce5127e1aeb13b60e26
#
_entry.id   d8862abe01f3dce5127e1aeb13b60e26
#
_cell.length_a   1.000
_cell.length_b   1.000
_cell.length_c   1.000
_cell.angle_alpha   90.00
_cell.angle_beta   90.00
_cell.angle_gamma   90.00
#
_symmetry.space_group_name_H-M   'P 1'
#
loop_
_entity.id
_entity.type
_entity.pdbx_description
1 polymer ?
#
loop_
_entity_poly.entity_id
_entity_poly.type
_entity_poly.pdbx_seq_one_letter_code
_entity_poly.pdbx_strand_id
1 'polypeptide(L)'
;MLKKEDFYFDLPEELIAQDPLEDRSSSRLLVLDKETGETSHHVFREIVDYLEPGDCLVINDTKVIPARLIGEKEGTGAKVEVLLLKRKENDVWETLVKPGRKMKPGAKLVFGNGLLHAEVKEVVEEGNRLIQFQYEGIFEEILDQLGQMPLPPYITHQLEDKNRYQTVYAKHTGSAAAPTAGLHFTPELLEQIKAKGVEIAHVTLHVGLGTFRPVKVENILEHHMHSEFYRIEQSEADKINHAKESGHRVICVGTTSCRTVESAADENGKLKECSGWTEIFIYPGYKFKVLDCLITNFHLPESTLIMLVSALAGREHVLAAYEEAIKERYRFFSFGDAMMIL
;
A
#
# COMPACT_ATOMS: atom_id res chain seq x y z
N MET A 1 10.70 -15.40 21.67
CA MET A 1 11.19 -14.25 20.87
C MET A 1 10.70 -14.50 19.45
N LEU A 2 9.95 -13.57 18.84
CA LEU A 2 9.41 -13.75 17.50
C LEU A 2 10.52 -13.55 16.46
N LYS A 3 10.65 -14.50 15.56
CA LYS A 3 11.60 -14.46 14.46
C LYS A 3 10.87 -14.27 13.13
N LYS A 4 11.59 -13.78 12.15
CA LYS A 4 11.10 -13.63 10.77
C LYS A 4 10.59 -14.97 10.21
N GLU A 5 11.34 -16.05 10.41
CA GLU A 5 10.99 -17.41 9.97
C GLU A 5 9.66 -17.94 10.55
N ASP A 6 9.18 -17.40 11.70
CA ASP A 6 7.89 -17.77 12.28
C ASP A 6 6.69 -17.37 11.38
N PHE A 7 6.93 -16.51 10.38
CA PHE A 7 5.95 -16.01 9.42
C PHE A 7 6.21 -16.54 8.00
N TYR A 8 6.99 -17.60 7.89
CA TYR A 8 7.26 -18.26 6.62
C TYR A 8 6.08 -19.19 6.25
N PHE A 9 5.77 -19.23 4.97
CA PHE A 9 4.93 -20.24 4.33
C PHE A 9 5.43 -20.46 2.91
N ASP A 10 5.21 -21.65 2.37
CA ASP A 10 5.63 -21.99 1.01
C ASP A 10 4.58 -21.49 0.01
N LEU A 11 4.96 -20.53 -0.83
CA LEU A 11 4.09 -19.94 -1.83
C LEU A 11 4.55 -20.33 -3.22
N PRO A 12 3.74 -21.11 -3.97
CA PRO A 12 4.00 -21.37 -5.39
C PRO A 12 4.02 -20.08 -6.21
N GLU A 13 5.06 -19.89 -7.00
CA GLU A 13 5.29 -18.66 -7.78
C GLU A 13 4.14 -18.38 -8.76
N GLU A 14 3.53 -19.42 -9.32
CA GLU A 14 2.39 -19.30 -10.23
C GLU A 14 1.12 -18.71 -9.60
N LEU A 15 1.03 -18.64 -8.26
CA LEU A 15 -0.08 -17.99 -7.57
C LEU A 15 0.11 -16.48 -7.41
N ILE A 16 1.28 -15.95 -7.70
CA ILE A 16 1.55 -14.51 -7.67
C ILE A 16 0.90 -13.85 -8.89
N ALA A 17 -0.15 -13.07 -8.64
CA ALA A 17 -0.90 -12.42 -9.71
C ALA A 17 -0.05 -11.38 -10.45
N GLN A 18 0.05 -11.51 -11.76
CA GLN A 18 0.78 -10.60 -12.63
C GLN A 18 -0.12 -9.51 -13.22
N ASP A 19 -1.39 -9.83 -13.44
CA ASP A 19 -2.36 -8.97 -14.10
C ASP A 19 -3.62 -8.79 -13.24
N PRO A 20 -4.24 -7.59 -13.23
CA PRO A 20 -5.52 -7.39 -12.58
C PRO A 20 -6.64 -8.10 -13.35
N LEU A 21 -7.68 -8.54 -12.62
CA LEU A 21 -8.90 -9.02 -13.24
C LEU A 21 -9.62 -7.89 -13.99
N GLU A 22 -10.31 -8.18 -15.06
CA GLU A 22 -11.10 -7.20 -15.82
C GLU A 22 -12.15 -6.52 -14.93
N ASP A 23 -12.97 -7.29 -14.24
CA ASP A 23 -13.87 -6.81 -13.19
C ASP A 23 -13.18 -6.88 -11.83
N ARG A 24 -12.93 -5.71 -11.23
CA ARG A 24 -12.25 -5.57 -9.92
C ARG A 24 -12.94 -6.35 -8.82
N SER A 25 -14.27 -6.31 -8.78
CA SER A 25 -15.10 -6.92 -7.73
C SER A 25 -15.34 -8.42 -7.91
N SER A 26 -14.85 -9.01 -9.00
CA SER A 26 -14.94 -10.45 -9.28
C SER A 26 -13.81 -11.28 -8.65
N SER A 27 -12.84 -10.64 -7.99
CA SER A 27 -11.81 -11.36 -7.23
C SER A 27 -12.44 -12.23 -6.14
N ARG A 28 -11.74 -13.28 -5.75
CA ARG A 28 -12.19 -14.12 -4.64
C ARG A 28 -11.98 -13.41 -3.30
N LEU A 29 -12.79 -13.75 -2.32
CA LEU A 29 -12.72 -13.27 -0.95
C LEU A 29 -12.67 -14.47 -0.01
N LEU A 30 -11.60 -14.59 0.78
CA LEU A 30 -11.51 -15.51 1.90
C LEU A 30 -11.88 -14.73 3.16
N VAL A 31 -12.94 -15.14 3.84
CA VAL A 31 -13.34 -14.57 5.12
C VAL A 31 -12.76 -15.43 6.24
N LEU A 32 -12.02 -14.82 7.15
CA LEU A 32 -11.42 -15.44 8.34
C LEU A 32 -12.06 -14.89 9.60
N ASP A 33 -12.67 -15.75 10.39
CA ASP A 33 -13.05 -15.44 11.77
C ASP A 33 -11.81 -15.47 12.66
N LYS A 34 -11.44 -14.31 13.23
CA LYS A 34 -10.21 -14.20 14.03
C LYS A 34 -10.27 -14.94 15.36
N GLU A 35 -11.47 -15.17 15.91
CA GLU A 35 -11.63 -15.85 17.20
C GLU A 35 -11.55 -17.36 17.04
N THR A 36 -12.17 -17.91 15.98
CA THR A 36 -12.25 -19.37 15.76
C THR A 36 -11.22 -19.91 14.82
N GLY A 37 -10.69 -19.06 13.90
CA GLY A 37 -9.83 -19.48 12.80
C GLY A 37 -10.59 -20.11 11.62
N GLU A 38 -11.92 -20.16 11.66
CA GLU A 38 -12.73 -20.70 10.58
C GLU A 38 -12.66 -19.80 9.35
N THR A 39 -12.64 -20.45 8.17
CA THR A 39 -12.58 -19.76 6.89
C THR A 39 -13.80 -20.08 6.03
N SER A 40 -14.21 -19.12 5.19
CA SER A 40 -15.22 -19.31 4.18
C SER A 40 -14.83 -18.58 2.87
N HIS A 41 -15.34 -19.07 1.75
CA HIS A 41 -14.95 -18.65 0.41
C HIS A 41 -16.10 -17.94 -0.31
N HIS A 42 -15.81 -16.75 -0.84
CA HIS A 42 -16.79 -15.86 -1.47
C HIS A 42 -16.18 -15.16 -2.69
N VAL A 43 -16.98 -14.33 -3.34
CA VAL A 43 -16.53 -13.34 -4.34
C VAL A 43 -16.54 -11.97 -3.68
N PHE A 44 -15.58 -11.12 -4.01
CA PHE A 44 -15.36 -9.83 -3.32
C PHE A 44 -16.62 -8.95 -3.26
N ARG A 45 -17.44 -8.95 -4.31
CA ARG A 45 -18.69 -8.18 -4.33
C ARG A 45 -19.68 -8.57 -3.24
N GLU A 46 -19.57 -9.76 -2.67
CA GLU A 46 -20.39 -10.23 -1.54
C GLU A 46 -19.96 -9.63 -0.21
N ILE A 47 -18.90 -8.80 -0.19
CA ILE A 47 -18.42 -8.14 1.03
C ILE A 47 -19.50 -7.30 1.70
N VAL A 48 -20.46 -6.79 0.93
CA VAL A 48 -21.62 -6.04 1.44
C VAL A 48 -22.40 -6.86 2.48
N ASP A 49 -22.46 -8.18 2.34
CA ASP A 49 -23.21 -9.05 3.24
C ASP A 49 -22.59 -9.14 4.64
N TYR A 50 -21.30 -8.84 4.73
CA TYR A 50 -20.53 -8.83 5.99
C TYR A 50 -20.50 -7.46 6.71
N LEU A 51 -21.02 -6.42 6.07
CA LEU A 51 -21.10 -5.07 6.62
C LEU A 51 -22.48 -4.83 7.22
N GLU A 52 -22.53 -4.05 8.30
CA GLU A 52 -23.78 -3.72 9.00
C GLU A 52 -24.05 -2.21 8.97
N PRO A 53 -25.31 -1.77 9.00
CA PRO A 53 -25.63 -0.35 9.16
C PRO A 53 -24.97 0.23 10.41
N GLY A 54 -24.31 1.37 10.27
CA GLY A 54 -23.56 2.03 11.35
C GLY A 54 -22.05 1.70 11.36
N ASP A 55 -21.61 0.64 10.68
CA ASP A 55 -20.18 0.37 10.51
C ASP A 55 -19.49 1.53 9.79
N CYS A 56 -18.20 1.72 10.04
CA CYS A 56 -17.36 2.68 9.34
C CYS A 56 -16.30 1.94 8.52
N LEU A 57 -16.36 2.07 7.20
CA LEU A 57 -15.35 1.56 6.27
C LEU A 57 -14.28 2.62 6.03
N VAL A 58 -13.05 2.36 6.44
CA VAL A 58 -11.93 3.31 6.31
C VAL A 58 -11.10 2.95 5.09
N ILE A 59 -10.98 3.88 4.14
CA ILE A 59 -10.26 3.72 2.88
C ILE A 59 -9.13 4.73 2.75
N ASN A 60 -8.03 4.31 2.12
CA ASN A 60 -6.89 5.18 1.85
C ASN A 60 -7.01 5.80 0.45
N ASP A 61 -7.23 7.10 0.38
CA ASP A 61 -7.48 7.86 -0.86
C ASP A 61 -6.20 8.38 -1.53
N THR A 62 -5.05 7.86 -1.15
CA THR A 62 -3.79 8.22 -1.79
C THR A 62 -3.80 7.88 -3.28
N LYS A 63 -3.17 8.75 -4.08
CA LYS A 63 -3.00 8.58 -5.52
C LYS A 63 -1.54 8.31 -5.86
N VAL A 64 -1.31 7.23 -6.61
CA VAL A 64 0.03 6.87 -7.10
C VAL A 64 0.45 7.85 -8.18
N ILE A 65 1.69 8.33 -8.08
CA ILE A 65 2.33 9.11 -9.14
C ILE A 65 3.03 8.16 -10.11
N PRO A 66 3.10 8.49 -11.41
CA PRO A 66 3.88 7.73 -12.38
C PRO A 66 5.39 7.99 -12.15
N ALA A 67 5.88 7.50 -11.03
CA ALA A 67 7.17 7.87 -10.42
C ALA A 67 8.38 7.20 -11.08
N ARG A 68 8.18 6.27 -12.02
CA ARG A 68 9.24 5.55 -12.70
C ARG A 68 9.58 6.21 -14.01
N LEU A 69 10.75 6.82 -14.10
CA LEU A 69 11.24 7.52 -15.27
C LEU A 69 12.33 6.71 -15.97
N ILE A 70 12.20 6.54 -17.27
CA ILE A 70 13.21 5.90 -18.13
C ILE A 70 13.85 6.98 -18.98
N GLY A 71 15.17 7.09 -18.90
CA GLY A 71 15.93 8.09 -19.61
C GLY A 71 17.34 7.62 -19.95
N GLU A 72 18.21 8.57 -20.25
CA GLU A 72 19.57 8.32 -20.64
C GLU A 72 20.54 9.28 -19.90
N LYS A 73 21.76 8.79 -19.69
CA LYS A 73 22.86 9.63 -19.20
C LYS A 73 23.38 10.49 -20.33
N GLU A 74 23.37 11.81 -20.16
CA GLU A 74 23.95 12.74 -21.15
C GLU A 74 25.41 12.41 -21.46
N GLY A 75 25.79 12.57 -22.72
CA GLY A 75 27.13 12.33 -23.23
C GLY A 75 27.47 10.88 -23.52
N THR A 76 26.77 9.89 -22.93
CA THR A 76 27.05 8.47 -23.16
C THR A 76 25.87 7.70 -23.74
N GLY A 77 24.64 8.22 -23.66
CA GLY A 77 23.42 7.52 -24.08
C GLY A 77 23.10 6.26 -23.25
N ALA A 78 23.79 6.08 -22.12
CA ALA A 78 23.56 4.91 -21.27
C ALA A 78 22.16 4.99 -20.64
N LYS A 79 21.35 3.96 -20.81
CA LYS A 79 20.01 3.87 -20.23
C LYS A 79 20.07 3.98 -18.70
N VAL A 80 19.12 4.74 -18.16
CA VAL A 80 18.95 4.93 -16.73
C VAL A 80 17.47 4.82 -16.37
N GLU A 81 17.18 4.18 -15.26
CA GLU A 81 15.88 4.18 -14.60
C GLU A 81 15.99 5.01 -13.33
N VAL A 82 15.10 5.95 -13.14
CA VAL A 82 14.99 6.80 -11.96
C VAL A 82 13.60 6.60 -11.36
N LEU A 83 13.54 6.22 -10.10
CA LEU A 83 12.29 6.04 -9.37
C LEU A 83 12.21 7.10 -8.28
N LEU A 84 11.22 7.98 -8.40
CA LEU A 84 10.95 9.05 -7.46
C LEU A 84 10.41 8.50 -6.14
N LEU A 85 11.02 8.87 -5.01
CA LEU A 85 10.62 8.42 -3.68
C LEU A 85 9.99 9.53 -2.86
N LYS A 86 10.72 10.64 -2.69
CA LYS A 86 10.29 11.74 -1.83
C LYS A 86 10.74 13.08 -2.42
N ARG A 87 9.78 13.99 -2.59
CA ARG A 87 10.08 15.37 -3.00
C ARG A 87 10.71 16.13 -1.82
N LYS A 88 11.77 16.85 -2.10
CA LYS A 88 12.43 17.83 -1.23
C LYS A 88 12.17 19.24 -1.75
N GLU A 89 12.90 20.22 -1.27
CA GLU A 89 12.82 21.60 -1.75
C GLU A 89 13.49 21.77 -3.13
N ASN A 90 13.13 22.81 -3.86
CA ASN A 90 13.79 23.24 -5.11
C ASN A 90 13.86 22.16 -6.20
N ASP A 91 12.76 21.41 -6.40
CA ASP A 91 12.67 20.32 -7.39
C ASP A 91 13.74 19.23 -7.24
N VAL A 92 14.25 19.08 -6.06
CA VAL A 92 15.10 17.96 -5.67
C VAL A 92 14.23 16.81 -5.19
N TRP A 93 14.53 15.60 -5.69
CA TRP A 93 13.87 14.38 -5.26
C TRP A 93 14.89 13.37 -4.73
N GLU A 94 14.54 12.71 -3.65
CA GLU A 94 15.18 11.47 -3.27
C GLU A 94 14.67 10.36 -4.18
N THR A 95 15.61 9.56 -4.73
CA THR A 95 15.31 8.62 -5.81
C THR A 95 16.11 7.33 -5.67
N LEU A 96 15.56 6.23 -6.19
CA LEU A 96 16.32 5.04 -6.54
C LEU A 96 16.76 5.13 -8.00
N VAL A 97 18.00 4.70 -8.31
CA VAL A 97 18.55 4.79 -9.66
C VAL A 97 19.17 3.47 -10.09
N LYS A 98 18.87 3.02 -11.30
CA LYS A 98 19.50 1.87 -11.95
C LYS A 98 20.11 2.27 -13.32
N PRO A 99 21.40 1.93 -13.57
CA PRO A 99 22.40 1.34 -12.68
C PRO A 99 22.99 2.38 -11.73
N GLY A 100 22.95 2.14 -10.41
CA GLY A 100 23.42 3.09 -9.39
C GLY A 100 24.92 3.42 -9.48
N ARG A 101 25.79 2.45 -9.83
CA ARG A 101 27.25 2.63 -9.86
C ARG A 101 27.73 3.73 -10.81
N LYS A 102 26.99 3.99 -11.91
CA LYS A 102 27.33 4.98 -12.93
C LYS A 102 26.74 6.37 -12.66
N MET A 103 25.81 6.47 -11.70
CA MET A 103 25.09 7.71 -11.35
C MET A 103 25.71 8.34 -10.10
N LYS A 104 26.86 8.97 -10.30
CA LYS A 104 27.60 9.71 -9.29
C LYS A 104 27.18 11.18 -9.29
N PRO A 105 27.42 11.94 -8.21
CA PRO A 105 27.21 13.39 -8.20
C PRO A 105 27.80 14.07 -9.43
N GLY A 106 27.05 15.01 -10.04
CA GLY A 106 27.38 15.68 -11.30
C GLY A 106 26.95 14.93 -12.57
N ALA A 107 26.43 13.69 -12.47
CA ALA A 107 25.87 12.99 -13.63
C ALA A 107 24.60 13.68 -14.10
N LYS A 108 24.53 14.02 -15.40
CA LYS A 108 23.37 14.63 -16.06
C LYS A 108 22.56 13.57 -16.77
N LEU A 109 21.26 13.69 -16.66
CA LEU A 109 20.27 12.75 -17.21
C LEU A 109 19.26 13.51 -18.08
N VAL A 110 18.76 12.83 -19.10
CA VAL A 110 17.72 13.37 -20.00
C VAL A 110 16.61 12.35 -20.17
N PHE A 111 15.37 12.84 -20.19
CA PHE A 111 14.16 12.04 -20.35
C PHE A 111 13.28 12.65 -21.42
N GLY A 112 12.55 11.79 -22.18
CA GLY A 112 11.56 12.24 -23.16
C GLY A 112 12.13 13.16 -24.24
N ASN A 113 13.29 12.82 -24.79
CA ASN A 113 13.95 13.63 -25.84
C ASN A 113 14.21 15.10 -25.44
N GLY A 114 14.54 15.34 -24.16
CA GLY A 114 14.86 16.67 -23.64
C GLY A 114 13.69 17.40 -22.98
N LEU A 115 12.54 16.75 -22.80
CA LEU A 115 11.40 17.34 -22.09
C LEU A 115 11.70 17.52 -20.59
N LEU A 116 12.53 16.63 -20.02
CA LEU A 116 12.95 16.67 -18.63
C LEU A 116 14.44 16.41 -18.52
N HIS A 117 15.16 17.31 -17.88
CA HIS A 117 16.58 17.16 -17.53
C HIS A 117 16.74 16.95 -16.03
N ALA A 118 17.83 16.30 -15.64
CA ALA A 118 18.13 16.09 -14.23
C ALA A 118 19.63 16.01 -13.97
N GLU A 119 20.03 16.35 -12.75
CA GLU A 119 21.41 16.22 -12.28
C GLU A 119 21.44 15.51 -10.92
N VAL A 120 22.29 14.51 -10.81
CA VAL A 120 22.58 13.85 -9.53
C VAL A 120 23.38 14.79 -8.65
N LYS A 121 22.82 15.18 -7.50
CA LYS A 121 23.47 16.09 -6.54
C LYS A 121 24.27 15.34 -5.49
N GLU A 122 23.70 14.26 -4.94
CA GLU A 122 24.29 13.55 -3.81
C GLU A 122 23.88 12.08 -3.81
N VAL A 123 24.71 11.24 -3.18
CA VAL A 123 24.40 9.86 -2.81
C VAL A 123 24.11 9.85 -1.32
N VAL A 124 22.90 9.46 -0.96
CA VAL A 124 22.44 9.44 0.44
C VAL A 124 22.31 8.00 0.96
N GLU A 125 21.76 7.85 2.15
CA GLU A 125 21.58 6.56 2.81
C GLU A 125 20.94 5.51 1.90
N GLU A 126 21.19 4.24 2.17
CA GLU A 126 20.71 3.08 1.39
C GLU A 126 21.09 3.10 -0.10
N GLY A 127 21.97 3.99 -0.51
CA GLY A 127 22.37 4.17 -1.90
C GLY A 127 21.36 4.94 -2.76
N ASN A 128 20.41 5.63 -2.15
CA ASN A 128 19.52 6.56 -2.84
C ASN A 128 20.30 7.77 -3.39
N ARG A 129 19.68 8.50 -4.31
CA ARG A 129 20.25 9.72 -4.92
C ARG A 129 19.34 10.90 -4.67
N LEU A 130 19.93 12.04 -4.35
CA LEU A 130 19.26 13.32 -4.49
C LEU A 130 19.46 13.80 -5.92
N ILE A 131 18.37 13.94 -6.66
CA ILE A 131 18.36 14.39 -8.05
C ILE A 131 17.57 15.67 -8.14
N GLN A 132 18.16 16.68 -8.75
CA GLN A 132 17.50 17.95 -9.08
C GLN A 132 16.98 17.88 -10.53
N PHE A 133 15.70 18.14 -10.71
CA PHE A 133 15.07 18.19 -12.01
C PHE A 133 15.01 19.62 -12.56
N GLN A 134 15.10 19.73 -13.88
CA GLN A 134 15.01 20.97 -14.64
C GLN A 134 14.05 20.75 -15.81
N TYR A 135 13.03 21.59 -15.90
CA TYR A 135 11.94 21.45 -16.87
C TYR A 135 11.25 22.81 -17.08
N GLU A 136 10.43 22.91 -18.12
CA GLU A 136 9.52 24.01 -18.36
C GLU A 136 8.08 23.53 -18.16
N GLY A 137 7.25 24.35 -17.49
CA GLY A 137 5.84 24.04 -17.24
C GLY A 137 5.58 23.37 -15.89
N ILE A 138 4.65 22.43 -15.85
CA ILE A 138 4.18 21.74 -14.63
C ILE A 138 4.81 20.35 -14.56
N PHE A 139 5.52 20.06 -13.47
CA PHE A 139 6.23 18.80 -13.28
C PHE A 139 5.30 17.59 -13.33
N GLU A 140 4.14 17.70 -12.72
CA GLU A 140 3.14 16.64 -12.67
C GLU A 140 2.61 16.26 -14.07
N GLU A 141 2.44 17.23 -14.97
CA GLU A 141 2.04 17.00 -16.38
C GLU A 141 3.16 16.26 -17.15
N ILE A 142 4.41 16.63 -16.89
CA ILE A 142 5.57 15.95 -17.47
C ILE A 142 5.65 14.52 -16.97
N LEU A 143 5.44 14.28 -15.66
CA LEU A 143 5.37 12.94 -15.09
C LEU A 143 4.24 12.11 -15.71
N ASP A 144 3.07 12.68 -15.92
CA ASP A 144 1.95 11.96 -16.56
C ASP A 144 2.28 11.55 -18.00
N GLN A 145 3.11 12.34 -18.68
CA GLN A 145 3.54 12.08 -20.05
C GLN A 145 4.69 11.04 -20.13
N LEU A 146 5.70 11.16 -19.27
CA LEU A 146 6.94 10.37 -19.34
C LEU A 146 6.98 9.21 -18.35
N GLY A 147 6.28 9.34 -17.23
CA GLY A 147 6.36 8.42 -16.11
C GLY A 147 5.57 7.14 -16.34
N GLN A 148 6.07 6.07 -15.76
CA GLN A 148 5.42 4.78 -15.67
C GLN A 148 4.98 4.52 -14.23
N MET A 149 3.91 3.72 -14.06
CA MET A 149 3.48 3.29 -12.72
C MET A 149 4.57 2.44 -12.07
N PRO A 150 4.96 2.76 -10.84
CA PRO A 150 5.97 2.00 -10.10
C PRO A 150 5.37 0.72 -9.53
N LEU A 151 5.23 -0.30 -10.35
CA LEU A 151 4.71 -1.60 -9.91
C LEU A 151 5.68 -2.27 -8.92
N PRO A 152 5.15 -3.06 -7.98
CA PRO A 152 5.98 -3.89 -7.10
C PRO A 152 6.93 -4.80 -7.89
N PRO A 153 8.10 -5.15 -7.32
CA PRO A 153 9.13 -5.88 -8.06
C PRO A 153 8.74 -7.31 -8.49
N TYR A 154 7.73 -7.90 -7.86
CA TYR A 154 7.21 -9.22 -8.22
C TYR A 154 6.23 -9.19 -9.40
N ILE A 155 5.79 -8.02 -9.85
CA ILE A 155 5.00 -7.84 -11.07
C ILE A 155 5.98 -7.55 -12.20
N THR A 156 6.09 -8.49 -13.14
CA THR A 156 7.00 -8.41 -14.29
C THR A 156 6.27 -8.03 -15.57
N HIS A 157 4.95 -8.17 -15.60
CA HIS A 157 4.12 -7.76 -16.72
C HIS A 157 3.95 -6.24 -16.74
N GLN A 158 3.92 -5.69 -17.94
CA GLN A 158 3.62 -4.27 -18.13
C GLN A 158 2.09 -4.10 -18.19
N LEU A 159 1.56 -3.13 -17.42
CA LEU A 159 0.14 -2.82 -17.49
C LEU A 159 -0.21 -2.14 -18.81
N GLU A 160 -1.25 -2.64 -19.47
CA GLU A 160 -1.85 -1.99 -20.64
C GLU A 160 -2.55 -0.67 -20.26
N ASP A 161 -3.30 -0.69 -19.16
CA ASP A 161 -3.94 0.49 -18.57
C ASP A 161 -3.35 0.81 -17.20
N LYS A 162 -2.59 1.90 -17.13
CA LYS A 162 -1.97 2.39 -15.89
C LYS A 162 -2.97 2.69 -14.77
N ASN A 163 -4.24 3.01 -15.11
CA ASN A 163 -5.28 3.28 -14.11
C ASN A 163 -5.72 2.03 -13.35
N ARG A 164 -5.34 0.84 -13.82
CA ARG A 164 -5.59 -0.41 -13.10
C ARG A 164 -4.80 -0.51 -11.79
N TYR A 165 -3.70 0.25 -11.65
CA TYR A 165 -2.93 0.38 -10.40
C TYR A 165 -3.30 1.66 -9.64
N GLN A 166 -4.58 2.04 -9.66
CA GLN A 166 -5.19 3.11 -8.87
C GLN A 166 -6.52 2.63 -8.30
N THR A 167 -6.84 3.06 -7.08
CA THR A 167 -8.20 2.89 -6.55
C THR A 167 -9.16 3.84 -7.26
N VAL A 168 -10.45 3.47 -7.31
CA VAL A 168 -11.49 4.31 -7.92
C VAL A 168 -11.77 5.60 -7.15
N TYR A 169 -11.25 5.71 -5.93
CA TYR A 169 -11.38 6.85 -5.03
C TYR A 169 -10.05 7.58 -4.77
N ALA A 170 -9.02 7.30 -5.56
CA ALA A 170 -7.71 7.96 -5.42
C ALA A 170 -7.84 9.47 -5.64
N LYS A 171 -7.35 10.27 -4.67
CA LYS A 171 -7.53 11.73 -4.65
C LYS A 171 -6.22 12.48 -4.40
N HIS A 172 -5.50 12.15 -3.34
CA HIS A 172 -4.33 12.90 -2.88
C HIS A 172 -3.04 12.31 -3.46
N THR A 173 -2.44 13.02 -4.40
CA THR A 173 -1.21 12.62 -5.10
C THR A 173 -0.01 12.61 -4.16
N GLY A 174 0.85 11.58 -4.24
CA GLY A 174 2.09 11.52 -3.46
C GLY A 174 2.61 10.12 -3.16
N SER A 175 1.89 9.09 -3.56
CA SER A 175 2.24 7.70 -3.25
C SER A 175 3.11 7.06 -4.33
N ALA A 176 4.09 6.26 -3.90
CA ALA A 176 4.88 5.43 -4.79
C ALA A 176 4.25 4.04 -5.05
N ALA A 177 3.22 3.67 -4.28
CA ALA A 177 2.49 2.42 -4.46
C ALA A 177 1.00 2.58 -4.14
N ALA A 178 0.15 1.77 -4.78
CA ALA A 178 -1.28 1.78 -4.52
C ALA A 178 -1.62 1.06 -3.21
N PRO A 179 -2.68 1.50 -2.49
CA PRO A 179 -3.27 0.72 -1.40
C PRO A 179 -4.10 -0.43 -2.00
N THR A 180 -3.42 -1.54 -2.28
CA THR A 180 -3.91 -2.57 -3.22
C THR A 180 -5.19 -3.29 -2.80
N ALA A 181 -5.50 -3.37 -1.51
CA ALA A 181 -6.81 -3.87 -1.05
C ALA A 181 -7.98 -3.01 -1.56
N GLY A 182 -7.75 -1.74 -1.82
CA GLY A 182 -8.74 -0.83 -2.40
C GLY A 182 -9.00 -1.07 -3.90
N LEU A 183 -8.12 -1.80 -4.58
CA LEU A 183 -8.27 -2.09 -6.01
C LEU A 183 -9.47 -2.99 -6.33
N HIS A 184 -10.00 -3.72 -5.35
CA HIS A 184 -11.16 -4.58 -5.49
C HIS A 184 -12.49 -3.82 -5.59
N PHE A 185 -12.52 -2.57 -5.11
CA PHE A 185 -13.73 -1.77 -5.07
C PHE A 185 -14.05 -1.15 -6.43
N THR A 186 -15.33 -1.10 -6.76
CA THR A 186 -15.90 -0.33 -7.85
C THR A 186 -16.75 0.81 -7.30
N PRO A 187 -17.04 1.87 -8.10
CA PRO A 187 -17.95 2.92 -7.67
C PRO A 187 -19.32 2.38 -7.27
N GLU A 188 -19.85 1.40 -8.02
CA GLU A 188 -21.16 0.78 -7.77
C GLU A 188 -21.17 0.03 -6.44
N LEU A 189 -20.11 -0.71 -6.12
CA LEU A 189 -19.97 -1.43 -4.85
C LEU A 189 -19.92 -0.46 -3.66
N LEU A 190 -19.19 0.66 -3.79
CA LEU A 190 -19.14 1.69 -2.76
C LEU A 190 -20.52 2.35 -2.52
N GLU A 191 -21.28 2.59 -3.58
CA GLU A 191 -22.65 3.11 -3.45
C GLU A 191 -23.59 2.10 -2.80
N GLN A 192 -23.48 0.80 -3.08
CA GLN A 192 -24.23 -0.26 -2.38
C GLN A 192 -23.90 -0.29 -0.88
N ILE A 193 -22.62 -0.15 -0.54
CA ILE A 193 -22.16 -0.09 0.86
C ILE A 193 -22.76 1.11 1.58
N LYS A 194 -22.72 2.30 0.99
CA LYS A 194 -23.36 3.50 1.53
C LYS A 194 -24.88 3.34 1.68
N ALA A 195 -25.54 2.77 0.66
CA ALA A 195 -26.98 2.53 0.69
C ALA A 195 -27.40 1.57 1.81
N LYS A 196 -26.51 0.67 2.24
CA LYS A 196 -26.72 -0.21 3.40
C LYS A 196 -26.64 0.53 4.74
N GLY A 197 -26.19 1.79 4.77
CA GLY A 197 -26.01 2.59 5.99
C GLY A 197 -24.62 2.47 6.60
N VAL A 198 -23.62 2.07 5.81
CA VAL A 198 -22.20 2.06 6.22
C VAL A 198 -21.58 3.41 5.90
N GLU A 199 -20.96 4.03 6.89
CA GLU A 199 -20.18 5.26 6.67
C GLU A 199 -18.85 4.94 5.97
N ILE A 200 -18.43 5.78 5.03
CA ILE A 200 -17.10 5.67 4.41
C ILE A 200 -16.24 6.84 4.86
N ALA A 201 -15.15 6.53 5.56
CA ALA A 201 -14.15 7.50 6.00
C ALA A 201 -12.90 7.40 5.13
N HIS A 202 -12.38 8.55 4.72
CA HIS A 202 -11.18 8.67 3.91
C HIS A 202 -10.00 9.07 4.78
N VAL A 203 -8.92 8.32 4.68
CA VAL A 203 -7.64 8.68 5.25
C VAL A 203 -6.60 8.72 4.13
N THR A 204 -5.52 9.44 4.32
CA THR A 204 -4.42 9.49 3.36
C THR A 204 -3.16 8.94 4.01
N LEU A 205 -2.54 7.95 3.40
CA LEU A 205 -1.18 7.53 3.70
C LEU A 205 -0.44 7.32 2.38
N HIS A 206 0.64 8.06 2.19
CA HIS A 206 1.49 7.92 1.01
C HIS A 206 2.43 6.74 1.18
N VAL A 207 2.13 5.66 0.47
CA VAL A 207 2.89 4.41 0.55
C VAL A 207 4.25 4.57 -0.09
N GLY A 208 5.30 4.29 0.66
CA GLY A 208 6.67 4.24 0.16
C GLY A 208 7.02 2.86 -0.41
N LEU A 209 8.03 2.80 -1.25
CA LEU A 209 8.54 1.53 -1.80
C LEU A 209 9.16 0.60 -0.76
N GLY A 210 9.45 1.13 0.43
CA GLY A 210 9.94 0.33 1.55
C GLY A 210 9.01 -0.81 1.95
N THR A 211 7.70 -0.66 1.70
CA THR A 211 6.69 -1.68 1.98
C THR A 211 6.93 -3.00 1.21
N PHE A 212 7.62 -2.94 0.07
CA PHE A 212 7.96 -4.13 -0.73
C PHE A 212 9.36 -4.68 -0.45
N ARG A 213 10.09 -4.07 0.48
CA ARG A 213 11.41 -4.59 0.86
C ARG A 213 11.26 -5.73 1.87
N PRO A 214 12.00 -6.84 1.68
CA PRO A 214 11.96 -7.93 2.64
C PRO A 214 12.56 -7.50 3.98
N VAL A 215 12.05 -8.06 5.06
CA VAL A 215 12.66 -7.94 6.40
C VAL A 215 14.03 -8.62 6.37
N LYS A 216 15.09 -7.87 6.70
CA LYS A 216 16.48 -8.34 6.61
C LYS A 216 16.99 -8.95 7.92
N VAL A 217 16.36 -8.61 9.02
CA VAL A 217 16.77 -9.05 10.36
C VAL A 217 16.06 -10.36 10.74
N GLU A 218 16.71 -11.20 11.52
CA GLU A 218 16.10 -12.44 12.02
C GLU A 218 15.14 -12.17 13.17
N ASN A 219 15.55 -11.36 14.13
CA ASN A 219 14.70 -10.91 15.23
C ASN A 219 13.85 -9.73 14.75
N ILE A 220 12.54 -9.90 14.67
CA ILE A 220 11.63 -8.87 14.14
C ILE A 220 11.68 -7.56 14.95
N LEU A 221 12.04 -7.61 16.23
CA LEU A 221 12.14 -6.41 17.08
C LEU A 221 13.28 -5.46 16.68
N GLU A 222 14.22 -5.93 15.88
CA GLU A 222 15.34 -5.13 15.34
C GLU A 222 14.98 -4.48 13.99
N HIS A 223 13.77 -4.76 13.47
CA HIS A 223 13.32 -4.18 12.21
C HIS A 223 12.88 -2.74 12.40
N HIS A 224 13.38 -1.85 11.55
CA HIS A 224 12.98 -0.45 11.48
C HIS A 224 12.07 -0.23 10.26
N MET A 225 10.87 0.25 10.52
CA MET A 225 9.93 0.61 9.47
C MET A 225 10.36 1.88 8.76
N HIS A 226 10.06 1.96 7.46
CA HIS A 226 10.22 3.21 6.73
C HIS A 226 9.16 4.21 7.15
N SER A 227 9.56 5.48 7.21
CA SER A 227 8.68 6.58 7.55
C SER A 227 7.75 6.92 6.38
N GLU A 228 6.44 6.94 6.62
CA GLU A 228 5.41 7.26 5.62
C GLU A 228 4.53 8.40 6.12
N PHE A 229 4.22 9.33 5.22
CA PHE A 229 3.35 10.46 5.55
C PHE A 229 1.89 10.04 5.60
N TYR A 230 1.17 10.47 6.64
CA TYR A 230 -0.27 10.27 6.76
C TYR A 230 -1.02 11.56 7.12
N ARG A 231 -2.31 11.58 6.82
CA ARG A 231 -3.22 12.69 7.14
C ARG A 231 -4.63 12.15 7.37
N ILE A 232 -5.32 12.73 8.35
CA ILE A 232 -6.75 12.53 8.62
C ILE A 232 -7.39 13.91 8.80
N GLU A 233 -8.49 14.18 8.09
CA GLU A 233 -9.30 15.38 8.26
C GLU A 233 -10.29 15.19 9.41
N GLN A 234 -10.71 16.30 10.06
CA GLN A 234 -11.62 16.24 11.22
C GLN A 234 -12.93 15.53 10.90
N SER A 235 -13.54 15.84 9.75
CA SER A 235 -14.79 15.19 9.32
C SER A 235 -14.67 13.68 9.19
N GLU A 236 -13.51 13.18 8.77
CA GLU A 236 -13.24 11.74 8.62
C GLU A 236 -12.96 11.09 9.97
N ALA A 237 -12.22 11.78 10.84
CA ALA A 237 -12.01 11.35 12.23
C ALA A 237 -13.34 11.22 12.99
N ASP A 238 -14.26 12.17 12.79
CA ASP A 238 -15.58 12.17 13.44
C ASP A 238 -16.42 10.97 13.02
N LYS A 239 -16.40 10.55 11.75
CA LYS A 239 -17.09 9.33 11.27
C LYS A 239 -16.58 8.09 11.99
N ILE A 240 -15.26 7.94 12.08
CA ILE A 240 -14.61 6.78 12.73
C ILE A 240 -14.94 6.76 14.22
N ASN A 241 -14.81 7.91 14.90
CA ASN A 241 -15.15 8.03 16.31
C ASN A 241 -16.61 7.72 16.57
N HIS A 242 -17.52 8.23 15.73
CA HIS A 242 -18.95 8.00 15.86
C HIS A 242 -19.31 6.51 15.79
N ALA A 243 -18.73 5.78 14.86
CA ALA A 243 -18.93 4.33 14.77
C ALA A 243 -18.50 3.62 16.07
N LYS A 244 -17.29 3.93 16.58
CA LYS A 244 -16.79 3.35 17.84
C LYS A 244 -17.65 3.70 19.04
N GLU A 245 -18.02 4.98 19.21
CA GLU A 245 -18.84 5.47 20.32
C GLU A 245 -20.25 4.90 20.29
N SER A 246 -20.76 4.56 19.10
CA SER A 246 -22.09 3.96 18.90
C SER A 246 -22.08 2.42 18.97
N GLY A 247 -20.91 1.79 19.24
CA GLY A 247 -20.78 0.34 19.37
C GLY A 247 -20.74 -0.40 18.04
N HIS A 248 -20.49 0.31 16.93
CA HIS A 248 -20.30 -0.25 15.60
C HIS A 248 -18.81 -0.51 15.29
N ARG A 249 -18.56 -1.26 14.22
CA ARG A 249 -17.21 -1.69 13.86
C ARG A 249 -16.51 -0.65 12.98
N VAL A 250 -15.21 -0.54 13.17
CA VAL A 250 -14.29 0.15 12.26
C VAL A 250 -13.56 -0.90 11.41
N ILE A 251 -13.82 -0.86 10.12
CA ILE A 251 -13.33 -1.83 9.14
C ILE A 251 -12.34 -1.12 8.23
N CYS A 252 -11.07 -1.43 8.33
CA CYS A 252 -10.05 -0.83 7.47
C CYS A 252 -9.88 -1.60 6.17
N VAL A 253 -9.81 -0.87 5.06
CA VAL A 253 -9.42 -1.41 3.76
C VAL A 253 -7.93 -1.21 3.57
N GLY A 254 -7.19 -2.30 3.64
CA GLY A 254 -5.74 -2.33 3.54
C GLY A 254 -4.99 -2.06 4.84
N THR A 255 -3.80 -2.61 4.90
CA THR A 255 -2.88 -2.39 6.01
C THR A 255 -2.45 -0.93 6.15
N THR A 256 -2.53 -0.15 5.07
CA THR A 256 -2.24 1.29 5.07
C THR A 256 -3.29 2.08 5.84
N SER A 257 -4.58 1.81 5.64
CA SER A 257 -5.67 2.43 6.43
C SER A 257 -5.55 2.04 7.89
N CYS A 258 -5.27 0.77 8.19
CA CYS A 258 -5.03 0.29 9.55
C CYS A 258 -3.87 1.05 10.20
N ARG A 259 -2.71 1.11 9.57
CA ARG A 259 -1.54 1.83 10.13
C ARG A 259 -1.81 3.32 10.33
N THR A 260 -2.62 3.92 9.48
CA THR A 260 -3.01 5.33 9.61
C THR A 260 -3.83 5.57 10.87
N VAL A 261 -4.94 4.84 11.04
CA VAL A 261 -5.82 5.05 12.20
C VAL A 261 -5.16 4.67 13.52
N GLU A 262 -4.34 3.61 13.53
CA GLU A 262 -3.60 3.19 14.72
C GLU A 262 -2.48 4.17 15.10
N SER A 263 -1.85 4.83 14.12
CA SER A 263 -0.85 5.87 14.37
C SER A 263 -1.45 7.18 14.86
N ALA A 264 -2.63 7.53 14.37
CA ALA A 264 -3.30 8.79 14.67
C ALA A 264 -4.09 8.77 15.98
N ALA A 265 -4.49 7.59 16.44
CA ALA A 265 -5.31 7.42 17.62
C ALA A 265 -4.56 7.74 18.91
N ASP A 266 -5.22 8.42 19.83
CA ASP A 266 -4.76 8.58 21.20
C ASP A 266 -4.81 7.25 21.99
N GLU A 267 -4.47 7.28 23.27
CA GLU A 267 -4.46 6.09 24.14
C GLU A 267 -5.86 5.47 24.33
N ASN A 268 -6.91 6.24 24.14
CA ASN A 268 -8.31 5.81 24.23
C ASN A 268 -8.91 5.38 22.89
N GLY A 269 -8.12 5.38 21.81
CA GLY A 269 -8.57 5.05 20.46
C GLY A 269 -9.34 6.18 19.78
N LYS A 270 -9.29 7.41 20.29
CA LYS A 270 -9.96 8.56 19.72
C LYS A 270 -9.09 9.26 18.67
N LEU A 271 -9.70 9.61 17.56
CA LEU A 271 -9.08 10.30 16.44
C LEU A 271 -9.46 11.79 16.43
N LYS A 272 -8.55 12.61 15.92
CA LYS A 272 -8.76 14.03 15.59
C LYS A 272 -8.05 14.36 14.30
N GLU A 273 -8.33 15.53 13.74
CA GLU A 273 -7.55 16.05 12.63
C GLU A 273 -6.06 16.04 12.96
N CYS A 274 -5.28 15.40 12.09
CA CYS A 274 -3.84 15.34 12.22
C CYS A 274 -3.16 15.01 10.91
N SER A 275 -1.88 15.34 10.84
CA SER A 275 -0.97 14.85 9.83
C SER A 275 0.41 14.63 10.44
N GLY A 276 1.17 13.71 9.89
CA GLY A 276 2.49 13.39 10.43
C GLY A 276 3.18 12.28 9.65
N TRP A 277 4.20 11.75 10.26
CA TRP A 277 4.99 10.63 9.73
C TRP A 277 4.83 9.44 10.66
N THR A 278 4.61 8.26 10.10
CA THR A 278 4.49 7.03 10.88
C THR A 278 5.54 6.01 10.49
N GLU A 279 6.09 5.38 11.51
CA GLU A 279 6.98 4.21 11.43
C GLU A 279 6.38 3.05 12.21
N ILE A 280 5.05 3.05 12.38
CA ILE A 280 4.37 2.04 13.18
C ILE A 280 4.63 0.64 12.63
N PHE A 281 5.12 -0.23 13.49
CA PHE A 281 5.33 -1.63 13.23
C PHE A 281 4.36 -2.46 14.07
N ILE A 282 3.38 -3.07 13.41
CA ILE A 282 2.35 -3.89 14.05
C ILE A 282 2.71 -5.36 13.84
N TYR A 283 2.84 -6.09 14.94
CA TYR A 283 3.18 -7.50 15.00
C TYR A 283 2.47 -8.16 16.19
N PRO A 284 2.42 -9.51 16.29
CA PRO A 284 1.74 -10.20 17.39
C PRO A 284 2.10 -9.69 18.78
N GLY A 285 1.08 -9.36 19.55
CA GLY A 285 1.16 -8.68 20.85
C GLY A 285 0.76 -7.19 20.80
N TYR A 286 0.62 -6.61 19.60
CA TYR A 286 0.07 -5.27 19.45
C TYR A 286 -1.41 -5.24 19.86
N LYS A 287 -1.81 -4.20 20.60
CA LYS A 287 -3.20 -3.98 21.00
C LYS A 287 -3.81 -2.91 20.11
N PHE A 288 -4.72 -3.32 19.23
CA PHE A 288 -5.43 -2.40 18.36
C PHE A 288 -6.33 -1.47 19.17
N LYS A 289 -6.29 -0.18 18.85
CA LYS A 289 -7.05 0.87 19.51
C LYS A 289 -8.32 1.23 18.73
N VAL A 290 -8.28 1.15 17.42
CA VAL A 290 -9.34 1.59 16.51
C VAL A 290 -9.88 0.45 15.66
N LEU A 291 -9.00 -0.36 15.08
CA LEU A 291 -9.36 -1.42 14.14
C LEU A 291 -10.16 -2.55 14.80
N ASP A 292 -11.31 -2.90 14.21
CA ASP A 292 -12.09 -4.09 14.55
C ASP A 292 -11.98 -5.19 13.51
N CYS A 293 -12.07 -4.85 12.22
CA CYS A 293 -12.00 -5.76 11.09
C CYS A 293 -11.07 -5.23 10.01
N LEU A 294 -10.48 -6.11 9.21
CA LEU A 294 -9.54 -5.76 8.16
C LEU A 294 -9.89 -6.43 6.84
N ILE A 295 -9.95 -5.65 5.77
CA ILE A 295 -9.98 -6.14 4.39
C ILE A 295 -8.58 -5.95 3.81
N THR A 296 -7.97 -7.00 3.29
CA THR A 296 -6.58 -6.96 2.81
C THR A 296 -6.35 -7.94 1.67
N ASN A 297 -5.23 -7.79 0.96
CA ASN A 297 -4.73 -8.83 0.04
C ASN A 297 -3.92 -9.87 0.82
N PHE A 298 -3.58 -10.98 0.17
CA PHE A 298 -2.61 -11.92 0.69
C PHE A 298 -1.20 -11.36 0.56
N HIS A 299 -0.39 -11.50 1.60
CA HIS A 299 0.91 -10.87 1.74
C HIS A 299 2.07 -11.84 1.51
N LEU A 300 3.26 -11.29 1.27
CA LEU A 300 4.50 -12.04 1.12
C LEU A 300 4.86 -12.80 2.42
N PRO A 301 5.44 -14.01 2.30
CA PRO A 301 6.06 -14.67 3.45
C PRO A 301 7.09 -13.76 4.10
N GLU A 302 7.22 -13.85 5.42
CA GLU A 302 8.21 -13.12 6.22
C GLU A 302 8.13 -11.59 6.11
N SER A 303 7.04 -11.03 5.58
CA SER A 303 6.85 -9.57 5.43
C SER A 303 6.28 -8.93 6.70
N THR A 304 6.48 -7.62 6.84
CA THR A 304 5.84 -6.85 7.92
C THR A 304 4.31 -6.89 7.85
N LEU A 305 3.75 -7.12 6.65
CA LEU A 305 2.31 -7.14 6.44
C LEU A 305 1.66 -8.44 6.93
N ILE A 306 2.31 -9.61 6.74
CA ILE A 306 1.80 -10.85 7.34
C ILE A 306 1.91 -10.81 8.87
N MET A 307 2.90 -10.07 9.41
CA MET A 307 3.03 -9.86 10.86
C MET A 307 1.85 -9.01 11.39
N LEU A 308 1.42 -7.98 10.65
CA LEU A 308 0.27 -7.15 11.01
C LEU A 308 -1.03 -7.97 11.02
N VAL A 309 -1.31 -8.73 9.98
CA VAL A 309 -2.53 -9.58 9.96
C VAL A 309 -2.49 -10.67 11.03
N SER A 310 -1.29 -11.18 11.34
CA SER A 310 -1.07 -12.13 12.45
C SER A 310 -1.28 -11.48 13.82
N ALA A 311 -1.03 -10.18 13.96
CA ALA A 311 -1.35 -9.46 15.19
C ALA A 311 -2.87 -9.36 15.42
N LEU A 312 -3.65 -9.28 14.34
CA LEU A 312 -5.12 -9.17 14.43
C LEU A 312 -5.80 -10.52 14.68
N ALA A 313 -5.43 -11.56 13.94
CA ALA A 313 -6.15 -12.83 13.93
C ALA A 313 -5.39 -13.99 14.62
N GLY A 314 -4.18 -13.72 15.10
CA GLY A 314 -3.29 -14.78 15.58
C GLY A 314 -2.51 -15.43 14.43
N ARG A 315 -1.23 -15.68 14.67
CA ARG A 315 -0.32 -16.23 13.66
C ARG A 315 -0.79 -17.58 13.12
N GLU A 316 -1.26 -18.46 13.99
CA GLU A 316 -1.67 -19.83 13.62
C GLU A 316 -2.90 -19.80 12.71
N HIS A 317 -3.90 -18.98 13.03
CA HIS A 317 -5.09 -18.80 12.18
C HIS A 317 -4.73 -18.20 10.82
N VAL A 318 -3.84 -17.21 10.80
CA VAL A 318 -3.39 -16.59 9.54
C VAL A 318 -2.64 -17.59 8.66
N LEU A 319 -1.68 -18.32 9.21
CA LEU A 319 -0.92 -19.30 8.44
C LEU A 319 -1.82 -20.43 7.92
N ALA A 320 -2.76 -20.94 8.73
CA ALA A 320 -3.73 -21.94 8.30
C ALA A 320 -4.64 -21.41 7.18
N ALA A 321 -5.11 -20.16 7.28
CA ALA A 321 -5.89 -19.52 6.22
C ALA A 321 -5.09 -19.34 4.92
N TYR A 322 -3.79 -19.02 5.01
CA TYR A 322 -2.90 -18.91 3.85
C TYR A 322 -2.63 -20.27 3.19
N GLU A 323 -2.43 -21.34 3.97
CA GLU A 323 -2.33 -22.71 3.46
C GLU A 323 -3.60 -23.13 2.73
N GLU A 324 -4.78 -22.82 3.29
CA GLU A 324 -6.06 -23.08 2.63
C GLU A 324 -6.21 -22.27 1.34
N ALA A 325 -5.82 -20.98 1.35
CA ALA A 325 -5.83 -20.15 0.16
C ALA A 325 -4.93 -20.70 -0.96
N ILE A 326 -3.75 -21.22 -0.61
CA ILE A 326 -2.81 -21.85 -1.56
C ILE A 326 -3.45 -23.13 -2.14
N LYS A 327 -3.99 -23.99 -1.30
CA LYS A 327 -4.66 -25.22 -1.70
C LYS A 327 -5.84 -24.95 -2.65
N GLU A 328 -6.63 -23.94 -2.35
CA GLU A 328 -7.76 -23.48 -3.14
C GLU A 328 -7.35 -22.59 -4.33
N ARG A 329 -6.02 -22.40 -4.54
CA ARG A 329 -5.44 -21.64 -5.65
C ARG A 329 -5.94 -20.20 -5.72
N TYR A 330 -5.98 -19.51 -4.59
CA TYR A 330 -6.14 -18.07 -4.55
C TYR A 330 -4.95 -17.37 -5.21
N ARG A 331 -5.18 -16.18 -5.73
CA ARG A 331 -4.17 -15.32 -6.31
C ARG A 331 -3.59 -14.42 -5.22
N PHE A 332 -2.27 -14.26 -5.22
CA PHE A 332 -1.55 -13.55 -4.16
C PHE A 332 -1.06 -12.18 -4.59
N PHE A 333 -0.84 -11.30 -3.64
CA PHE A 333 -0.25 -9.96 -3.69
C PHE A 333 -1.15 -8.91 -4.34
N SER A 334 -0.54 -7.86 -4.97
CA SER A 334 -1.21 -6.61 -5.36
C SER A 334 -2.41 -6.77 -6.28
N PHE A 335 -2.35 -7.67 -7.25
CA PHE A 335 -3.44 -7.98 -8.17
C PHE A 335 -4.15 -9.29 -7.85
N GLY A 336 -3.84 -9.84 -6.68
CA GLY A 336 -4.43 -11.08 -6.20
C GLY A 336 -5.85 -10.92 -5.67
N ASP A 337 -6.26 -11.95 -4.95
CA ASP A 337 -7.55 -12.02 -4.28
C ASP A 337 -7.51 -11.34 -2.90
N ALA A 338 -8.64 -11.23 -2.25
CA ALA A 338 -8.81 -10.55 -0.98
C ALA A 338 -9.05 -11.52 0.18
N MET A 339 -8.72 -11.04 1.37
CA MET A 339 -9.08 -11.63 2.65
C MET A 339 -9.85 -10.59 3.47
N MET A 340 -10.89 -11.01 4.18
CA MET A 340 -11.54 -10.23 5.23
C MET A 340 -11.36 -10.94 6.56
N ILE A 341 -10.86 -10.22 7.56
CA ILE A 341 -10.67 -10.69 8.93
C ILE A 341 -11.74 -10.02 9.80
N LEU A 342 -12.63 -10.84 10.37
CA LEU A 342 -13.78 -10.42 11.20
C LEU A 342 -13.49 -10.56 12.69
#